data_a7b4933c582086ea4a82628aa1dd0b6f
#
_entry.id   a7b4933c582086ea4a82628aa1dd0b6f
#
_cell.length_a   1.000
_cell.length_b   1.000
_cell.length_c   1.000
_cell.angle_alpha   90.00
_cell.angle_beta   90.00
_cell.angle_gamma   90.00
#
_symmetry.space_group_name_H-M   'P 1'
#
loop_
_entity.id
_entity.type
_entity.pdbx_description
1 polymer ?
#
loop_
_entity_poly.entity_id
_entity_poly.type
_entity_poly.pdbx_seq_one_letter_code
_entity_poly.pdbx_strand_id
1 'polypeptide(L)'
;MSRKIAIFDTTLRDGEQSPGASMNTEEKLVIARQLVRMNVDVIEAGFPISSPGDFRSVQEIGKIAGDRCTVCGLTRAVDRDIEVAAEALKTSQRPRIHTGLGVSPSHLRDKLHMTEDEAIERAIHAVKHARKFVEDVEFYAEDAGRSDQDFLVRIIEAAVKAGATVVNIPDTTGYNMPWEFGARIRDLRERVVGIEDVTISVHTHNDLGMATALALEAVRNGATQIECTINGLGERAGNTALEEVVMAMKMHELDLDAHTDIVTTELTRASKLVSSITGINVQPNKSIVGANAFAHSSGIHQDGVLKARDTYEIIDPKDVGAAGSEIILSARSGHAALRHRLAELGYTFADEEFEAIYQRFLEIADQKKEVFDEDLESMIQERQREVKAIYTLDALQVSCGDPLIPTATATITDEDGETHVVCSTGTGPVDAAYKAVDKAISAHGELTEFNVKAITRGIDAIGEVTVRIAAEDGKIYTGRGADTDIIVSSAKAYINAINRMIQTNRSKAGK
;
A
#
# COMPACT_ATOMS: atom_id res chain seq x y z
N MET A 1 -32.15 2.18 9.68
CA MET A 1 -31.03 1.76 8.80
C MET A 1 -30.10 2.95 8.70
N SER A 2 -28.80 2.74 8.86
CA SER A 2 -27.79 3.78 8.72
C SER A 2 -27.81 4.38 7.29
N ARG A 3 -27.41 5.66 7.18
CA ARG A 3 -27.38 6.35 5.88
C ARG A 3 -26.26 5.78 5.02
N LYS A 4 -26.53 5.48 3.76
CA LYS A 4 -25.47 5.17 2.81
C LYS A 4 -24.70 6.43 2.45
N ILE A 5 -23.36 6.34 2.53
CA ILE A 5 -22.41 7.37 2.06
C ILE A 5 -21.78 6.85 0.77
N ALA A 6 -21.93 7.60 -0.31
CA ALA A 6 -21.33 7.27 -1.58
C ALA A 6 -19.81 7.52 -1.55
N ILE A 7 -19.05 6.58 -2.08
CA ILE A 7 -17.60 6.73 -2.24
C ILE A 7 -17.30 7.07 -3.70
N PHE A 8 -16.76 8.28 -3.87
CA PHE A 8 -16.27 8.81 -5.13
C PHE A 8 -14.75 8.68 -5.16
N ASP A 9 -14.24 7.79 -5.99
CA ASP A 9 -12.79 7.60 -6.13
C ASP A 9 -12.23 8.49 -7.24
N THR A 10 -11.29 9.36 -6.88
CA THR A 10 -10.57 10.24 -7.81
C THR A 10 -9.08 9.85 -7.98
N THR A 11 -8.71 8.61 -7.67
CA THR A 11 -7.33 8.11 -7.85
C THR A 11 -6.84 8.31 -9.28
N LEU A 12 -7.72 8.13 -10.28
CA LEU A 12 -7.40 8.22 -11.71
C LEU A 12 -7.41 9.66 -12.27
N ARG A 13 -7.79 10.66 -11.47
CA ARG A 13 -7.74 12.07 -11.85
C ARG A 13 -6.89 12.88 -10.89
N ASP A 14 -7.30 13.11 -9.65
CA ASP A 14 -6.56 13.90 -8.67
C ASP A 14 -5.37 13.12 -8.08
N GLY A 15 -5.56 11.84 -7.86
CA GLY A 15 -4.47 10.95 -7.45
C GLY A 15 -3.29 10.96 -8.43
N GLU A 16 -3.57 10.97 -9.73
CA GLU A 16 -2.57 11.04 -10.80
C GLU A 16 -1.82 12.38 -10.84
N GLN A 17 -2.39 13.45 -10.30
CA GLN A 17 -1.74 14.75 -10.21
C GLN A 17 -0.64 14.81 -9.14
N SER A 18 -0.53 13.79 -8.30
CA SER A 18 0.63 13.63 -7.41
C SER A 18 1.92 13.53 -8.24
N PRO A 19 2.97 14.32 -7.92
CA PRO A 19 4.23 14.27 -8.66
C PRO A 19 4.80 12.85 -8.72
N GLY A 20 4.99 12.33 -9.93
CA GLY A 20 5.50 10.98 -10.18
C GLY A 20 4.43 9.87 -10.30
N ALA A 21 3.15 10.18 -10.11
CA ALA A 21 2.05 9.21 -10.18
C ALA A 21 1.37 9.10 -11.55
N SER A 22 1.90 9.74 -12.58
CA SER A 22 1.30 9.72 -13.93
C SER A 22 1.12 8.30 -14.45
N MET A 23 -0.06 8.01 -14.98
CA MET A 23 -0.46 6.70 -15.46
C MET A 23 -0.83 6.74 -16.95
N ASN A 24 -0.46 5.72 -17.69
CA ASN A 24 -0.98 5.53 -19.05
C ASN A 24 -2.40 4.92 -19.03
N THR A 25 -3.05 4.90 -20.19
CA THR A 25 -4.43 4.38 -20.30
C THR A 25 -4.56 2.95 -19.79
N GLU A 26 -3.65 2.04 -20.14
CA GLU A 26 -3.73 0.63 -19.72
C GLU A 26 -3.61 0.48 -18.19
N GLU A 27 -2.73 1.24 -17.57
CA GLU A 27 -2.58 1.30 -16.11
C GLU A 27 -3.86 1.80 -15.44
N LYS A 28 -4.46 2.89 -15.97
CA LYS A 28 -5.76 3.39 -15.49
C LYS A 28 -6.85 2.32 -15.59
N LEU A 29 -6.89 1.53 -16.67
CA LEU A 29 -7.88 0.47 -16.84
C LEU A 29 -7.69 -0.67 -15.82
N VAL A 30 -6.47 -0.99 -15.43
CA VAL A 30 -6.21 -1.99 -14.40
C VAL A 30 -6.75 -1.53 -13.05
N ILE A 31 -6.49 -0.27 -12.67
CA ILE A 31 -7.00 0.31 -11.42
C ILE A 31 -8.53 0.43 -11.48
N ALA A 32 -9.11 0.88 -12.59
CA ALA A 32 -10.56 0.98 -12.75
C ALA A 32 -11.28 -0.37 -12.51
N ARG A 33 -10.72 -1.48 -13.02
CA ARG A 33 -11.25 -2.82 -12.73
C ARG A 33 -11.21 -3.17 -11.25
N GLN A 34 -10.16 -2.73 -10.55
CA GLN A 34 -10.05 -2.92 -9.09
C GLN A 34 -11.09 -2.06 -8.35
N LEU A 35 -11.28 -0.80 -8.73
CA LEU A 35 -12.29 0.09 -8.14
C LEU A 35 -13.71 -0.48 -8.32
N VAL A 36 -14.03 -0.99 -9.52
CA VAL A 36 -15.31 -1.68 -9.77
C VAL A 36 -15.46 -2.94 -8.89
N ARG A 37 -14.38 -3.70 -8.66
CA ARG A 37 -14.39 -4.86 -7.75
C ARG A 37 -14.61 -4.45 -6.30
N MET A 38 -14.06 -3.32 -5.90
CA MET A 38 -14.27 -2.75 -4.58
C MET A 38 -15.67 -2.19 -4.37
N ASN A 39 -16.49 -2.13 -5.43
CA ASN A 39 -17.84 -1.58 -5.39
C ASN A 39 -17.87 -0.08 -5.04
N VAL A 40 -16.95 0.71 -5.61
CA VAL A 40 -17.05 2.18 -5.48
C VAL A 40 -18.28 2.70 -6.21
N ASP A 41 -18.89 3.76 -5.68
CA ASP A 41 -20.12 4.32 -6.26
C ASP A 41 -19.82 5.16 -7.51
N VAL A 42 -18.71 5.91 -7.49
CA VAL A 42 -18.29 6.79 -8.59
C VAL A 42 -16.79 6.65 -8.85
N ILE A 43 -16.39 6.59 -10.11
CA ILE A 43 -14.99 6.67 -10.57
C ILE A 43 -14.81 7.95 -11.36
N GLU A 44 -14.00 8.88 -10.87
CA GLU A 44 -13.54 10.02 -11.66
C GLU A 44 -12.39 9.57 -12.57
N ALA A 45 -12.71 9.38 -13.84
CA ALA A 45 -11.85 8.66 -14.78
C ALA A 45 -10.75 9.52 -15.42
N GLY A 46 -10.85 10.86 -15.29
CA GLY A 46 -9.86 11.79 -15.83
C GLY A 46 -10.45 13.16 -16.18
N PHE A 47 -9.64 13.95 -16.88
CA PHE A 47 -10.01 15.29 -17.41
C PHE A 47 -9.96 15.26 -18.94
N PRO A 48 -11.07 14.90 -19.63
CA PRO A 48 -11.08 14.54 -21.05
C PRO A 48 -10.49 15.58 -22.00
N ILE A 49 -10.59 16.88 -21.68
CA ILE A 49 -10.03 17.97 -22.52
C ILE A 49 -8.51 18.09 -22.39
N SER A 50 -7.91 17.52 -21.35
CA SER A 50 -6.48 17.69 -21.06
C SER A 50 -5.58 17.01 -22.09
N SER A 51 -5.97 15.83 -22.56
CA SER A 51 -5.21 15.06 -23.55
C SER A 51 -6.05 14.00 -24.27
N PRO A 52 -5.61 13.54 -25.48
CA PRO A 52 -6.23 12.40 -26.14
C PRO A 52 -6.18 11.09 -25.31
N GLY A 53 -5.16 10.95 -24.45
CA GLY A 53 -5.02 9.82 -23.54
C GLY A 53 -6.09 9.82 -22.48
N ASP A 54 -6.33 10.95 -21.82
CA ASP A 54 -7.41 11.12 -20.83
C ASP A 54 -8.78 10.92 -21.45
N PHE A 55 -9.02 11.49 -22.62
CA PHE A 55 -10.27 11.26 -23.36
C PHE A 55 -10.52 9.76 -23.57
N ARG A 56 -9.51 9.03 -24.07
CA ARG A 56 -9.59 7.56 -24.27
C ARG A 56 -9.79 6.83 -22.97
N SER A 57 -9.09 7.21 -21.91
CA SER A 57 -9.21 6.57 -20.59
C SER A 57 -10.64 6.65 -20.07
N VAL A 58 -11.28 7.83 -20.15
CA VAL A 58 -12.68 8.00 -19.74
C VAL A 58 -13.62 7.11 -20.57
N GLN A 59 -13.42 7.03 -21.89
CA GLN A 59 -14.22 6.16 -22.75
C GLN A 59 -14.10 4.68 -22.39
N GLU A 60 -12.87 4.18 -22.21
CA GLU A 60 -12.65 2.77 -21.92
C GLU A 60 -13.10 2.39 -20.49
N ILE A 61 -12.90 3.29 -19.52
CA ILE A 61 -13.40 3.10 -18.14
C ILE A 61 -14.94 3.04 -18.15
N GLY A 62 -15.61 3.88 -18.96
CA GLY A 62 -17.06 3.84 -19.14
C GLY A 62 -17.57 2.46 -19.56
N LYS A 63 -16.84 1.77 -20.45
CA LYS A 63 -17.18 0.39 -20.87
C LYS A 63 -16.95 -0.64 -19.74
N ILE A 64 -15.88 -0.48 -18.97
CA ILE A 64 -15.53 -1.40 -17.87
C ILE A 64 -16.52 -1.27 -16.70
N ALA A 65 -16.91 -0.05 -16.38
CA ALA A 65 -17.83 0.23 -15.27
C ALA A 65 -19.22 -0.40 -15.49
N GLY A 66 -19.71 -0.38 -16.75
CA GLY A 66 -21.05 -0.85 -17.06
C GLY A 66 -22.12 -0.09 -16.27
N ASP A 67 -23.02 -0.83 -15.64
CA ASP A 67 -24.07 -0.31 -14.77
C ASP A 67 -23.70 -0.30 -13.26
N ARG A 68 -22.51 -0.82 -12.92
CA ARG A 68 -22.08 -1.05 -11.53
C ARG A 68 -21.72 0.22 -10.78
N CYS A 69 -21.09 1.18 -11.45
CA CYS A 69 -20.74 2.45 -10.86
C CYS A 69 -20.91 3.61 -11.86
N THR A 70 -21.04 4.82 -11.34
CA THR A 70 -21.05 6.06 -12.12
C THR A 70 -19.64 6.36 -12.61
N VAL A 71 -19.48 6.76 -13.87
CA VAL A 71 -18.21 7.26 -14.41
C VAL A 71 -18.30 8.76 -14.57
N CYS A 72 -17.34 9.45 -13.95
CA CYS A 72 -17.29 10.90 -13.90
C CYS A 72 -16.14 11.45 -14.74
N GLY A 73 -16.36 12.56 -15.41
CA GLY A 73 -15.34 13.33 -16.11
C GLY A 73 -15.27 14.75 -15.58
N LEU A 74 -14.04 15.17 -15.17
CA LEU A 74 -13.80 16.55 -14.71
C LEU A 74 -13.89 17.53 -15.86
N THR A 75 -14.46 18.71 -15.60
CA THR A 75 -14.47 19.87 -16.52
C THR A 75 -14.34 21.16 -15.74
N ARG A 76 -13.76 22.18 -16.35
CA ARG A 76 -13.96 23.55 -15.89
C ARG A 76 -15.36 24.03 -16.33
N ALA A 77 -15.86 25.09 -15.71
CA ALA A 77 -17.09 25.77 -16.15
C ALA A 77 -16.89 26.48 -17.50
N VAL A 78 -16.59 25.71 -18.55
CA VAL A 78 -16.31 26.13 -19.93
C VAL A 78 -17.02 25.17 -20.88
N ASP A 79 -17.82 25.71 -21.81
CA ASP A 79 -18.64 24.92 -22.71
C ASP A 79 -17.87 23.81 -23.45
N ARG A 80 -16.70 24.16 -23.97
CA ARG A 80 -15.86 23.20 -24.69
C ARG A 80 -15.39 22.02 -23.84
N ASP A 81 -15.03 22.28 -22.57
CA ASP A 81 -14.63 21.20 -21.62
C ASP A 81 -15.81 20.24 -21.40
N ILE A 82 -17.00 20.81 -21.16
CA ILE A 82 -18.24 20.07 -20.93
C ILE A 82 -18.62 19.21 -22.14
N GLU A 83 -18.55 19.77 -23.35
CA GLU A 83 -18.84 19.05 -24.60
C GLU A 83 -17.89 17.89 -24.84
N VAL A 84 -16.57 18.08 -24.58
CA VAL A 84 -15.57 17.03 -24.74
C VAL A 84 -15.78 15.92 -23.70
N ALA A 85 -16.11 16.28 -22.47
CA ALA A 85 -16.41 15.29 -21.43
C ALA A 85 -17.68 14.52 -21.75
N ALA A 86 -18.72 15.20 -22.22
CA ALA A 86 -19.96 14.54 -22.67
C ALA A 86 -19.70 13.52 -23.80
N GLU A 87 -18.85 13.87 -24.76
CA GLU A 87 -18.46 12.95 -25.84
C GLU A 87 -17.69 11.72 -25.32
N ALA A 88 -16.73 11.93 -24.41
CA ALA A 88 -15.97 10.84 -23.80
C ALA A 88 -16.86 9.91 -22.97
N LEU A 89 -17.86 10.44 -22.28
CA LEU A 89 -18.78 9.72 -21.40
C LEU A 89 -19.88 8.96 -22.13
N LYS A 90 -20.04 9.09 -23.44
CA LYS A 90 -21.08 8.37 -24.23
C LYS A 90 -21.03 6.86 -24.11
N THR A 91 -19.88 6.31 -23.74
CA THR A 91 -19.69 4.86 -23.52
C THR A 91 -20.13 4.39 -22.14
N SER A 92 -20.33 5.32 -21.21
CA SER A 92 -20.79 5.02 -19.85
C SER A 92 -22.31 4.82 -19.80
N GLN A 93 -22.76 3.82 -19.05
CA GLN A 93 -24.19 3.63 -18.76
C GLN A 93 -24.70 4.60 -17.68
N ARG A 94 -23.81 5.08 -16.81
CA ARG A 94 -24.10 6.03 -15.75
C ARG A 94 -23.11 7.19 -15.81
N PRO A 95 -23.28 8.10 -16.78
CA PRO A 95 -22.35 9.22 -16.95
C PRO A 95 -22.63 10.34 -15.96
N ARG A 96 -21.56 10.95 -15.41
CA ARG A 96 -21.61 12.20 -14.63
C ARG A 96 -20.63 13.20 -15.19
N ILE A 97 -21.04 14.44 -15.35
CA ILE A 97 -20.16 15.57 -15.62
C ILE A 97 -19.89 16.32 -14.32
N HIS A 98 -18.61 16.45 -13.96
CA HIS A 98 -18.13 17.18 -12.79
C HIS A 98 -17.59 18.54 -13.27
N THR A 99 -18.33 19.61 -13.03
CA THR A 99 -18.01 20.96 -13.52
C THR A 99 -18.01 21.97 -12.39
N GLY A 100 -17.20 23.02 -12.48
CA GLY A 100 -17.18 24.05 -11.44
C GLY A 100 -16.13 25.11 -11.65
N LEU A 101 -15.98 25.95 -10.64
CA LEU A 101 -15.02 27.07 -10.63
C LEU A 101 -14.61 27.44 -9.20
N GLY A 102 -13.53 28.22 -9.09
CA GLY A 102 -13.03 28.71 -7.81
C GLY A 102 -13.95 29.75 -7.18
N VAL A 103 -14.19 29.61 -5.87
CA VAL A 103 -15.15 30.46 -5.12
C VAL A 103 -14.51 31.25 -3.98
N SER A 104 -13.25 30.99 -3.64
CA SER A 104 -12.59 31.79 -2.61
C SER A 104 -12.24 33.20 -3.11
N PRO A 105 -12.10 34.19 -2.21
CA PRO A 105 -11.73 35.55 -2.58
C PRO A 105 -10.44 35.64 -3.43
N SER A 106 -9.45 34.79 -3.12
CA SER A 106 -8.22 34.73 -3.91
C SER A 106 -8.45 34.15 -5.32
N HIS A 107 -9.29 33.11 -5.44
CA HIS A 107 -9.60 32.55 -6.74
C HIS A 107 -10.41 33.52 -7.61
N LEU A 108 -11.39 34.17 -7.04
CA LEU A 108 -12.19 35.15 -7.76
C LEU A 108 -11.32 36.35 -8.26
N ARG A 109 -10.50 36.92 -7.37
CA ARG A 109 -9.68 38.08 -7.68
C ARG A 109 -8.50 37.78 -8.59
N ASP A 110 -7.70 36.73 -8.22
CA ASP A 110 -6.36 36.55 -8.80
C ASP A 110 -6.33 35.50 -9.93
N LYS A 111 -7.24 34.49 -9.90
CA LYS A 111 -7.30 33.40 -10.88
C LYS A 111 -8.34 33.63 -11.97
N LEU A 112 -9.54 34.09 -11.59
CA LEU A 112 -10.68 34.19 -12.47
C LEU A 112 -10.96 35.62 -12.93
N HIS A 113 -10.54 36.63 -12.13
CA HIS A 113 -10.82 38.06 -12.36
C HIS A 113 -12.33 38.33 -12.49
N MET A 114 -13.12 37.77 -11.57
CA MET A 114 -14.59 37.81 -11.56
C MET A 114 -15.11 38.33 -10.22
N THR A 115 -16.27 38.97 -10.30
CA THR A 115 -17.11 39.24 -9.13
C THR A 115 -17.89 37.99 -8.72
N GLU A 116 -18.44 38.01 -7.52
CA GLU A 116 -19.31 36.91 -7.03
C GLU A 116 -20.52 36.65 -7.95
N ASP A 117 -21.16 37.74 -8.44
CA ASP A 117 -22.34 37.62 -9.31
C ASP A 117 -21.98 37.04 -10.68
N GLU A 118 -20.86 37.42 -11.28
CA GLU A 118 -20.35 36.81 -12.52
C GLU A 118 -20.01 35.33 -12.32
N ALA A 119 -19.47 34.93 -11.14
CA ALA A 119 -19.20 33.56 -10.83
C ALA A 119 -20.49 32.73 -10.69
N ILE A 120 -21.53 33.28 -10.06
CA ILE A 120 -22.86 32.66 -9.97
C ILE A 120 -23.48 32.49 -11.38
N GLU A 121 -23.44 33.49 -12.22
CA GLU A 121 -23.95 33.39 -13.60
C GLU A 121 -23.22 32.32 -14.40
N ARG A 122 -21.89 32.21 -14.23
CA ARG A 122 -21.07 31.19 -14.87
C ARG A 122 -21.38 29.79 -14.34
N ALA A 123 -21.60 29.62 -13.03
CA ALA A 123 -22.02 28.36 -12.43
C ALA A 123 -23.36 27.89 -12.99
N ILE A 124 -24.37 28.77 -13.01
CA ILE A 124 -25.70 28.50 -13.59
C ILE A 124 -25.57 28.08 -15.06
N HIS A 125 -24.77 28.81 -15.86
CA HIS A 125 -24.57 28.49 -17.27
C HIS A 125 -23.95 27.09 -17.44
N ALA A 126 -22.85 26.80 -16.73
CA ALA A 126 -22.13 25.53 -16.83
C ALA A 126 -23.01 24.33 -16.45
N VAL A 127 -23.75 24.41 -15.32
CA VAL A 127 -24.66 23.35 -14.90
C VAL A 127 -25.77 23.13 -15.93
N LYS A 128 -26.42 24.20 -16.39
CA LYS A 128 -27.45 24.10 -17.44
C LYS A 128 -26.90 23.56 -18.76
N HIS A 129 -25.64 23.88 -19.10
CA HIS A 129 -25.02 23.37 -20.31
C HIS A 129 -24.73 21.87 -20.18
N ALA A 130 -24.15 21.42 -19.06
CA ALA A 130 -23.90 20.00 -18.77
C ALA A 130 -25.19 19.17 -18.75
N ARG A 131 -26.26 19.69 -18.18
CA ARG A 131 -27.60 19.07 -18.16
C ARG A 131 -28.19 18.76 -19.53
N LYS A 132 -27.71 19.39 -20.61
CA LYS A 132 -28.12 19.06 -21.98
C LYS A 132 -27.59 17.69 -22.45
N PHE A 133 -26.54 17.18 -21.82
CA PHE A 133 -25.82 15.97 -22.23
C PHE A 133 -26.02 14.81 -21.28
N VAL A 134 -26.10 15.06 -19.98
CA VAL A 134 -26.24 14.03 -18.92
C VAL A 134 -27.29 14.46 -17.90
N GLU A 135 -27.91 13.46 -17.25
CA GLU A 135 -28.86 13.71 -16.15
C GLU A 135 -28.17 13.95 -14.81
N ASP A 136 -26.97 13.44 -14.64
CA ASP A 136 -26.20 13.54 -13.39
C ASP A 136 -25.07 14.55 -13.55
N VAL A 137 -25.18 15.69 -12.85
CA VAL A 137 -24.23 16.80 -12.92
C VAL A 137 -23.77 17.15 -11.51
N GLU A 138 -22.48 17.05 -11.28
CA GLU A 138 -21.82 17.48 -10.05
C GLU A 138 -21.21 18.86 -10.24
N PHE A 139 -21.55 19.80 -9.34
CA PHE A 139 -20.95 21.12 -9.31
C PHE A 139 -19.97 21.25 -8.16
N TYR A 140 -18.68 21.51 -8.45
CA TYR A 140 -17.68 21.78 -7.43
C TYR A 140 -17.45 23.27 -7.21
N ALA A 141 -17.46 23.71 -5.96
CA ALA A 141 -17.11 25.04 -5.52
C ALA A 141 -15.63 25.07 -5.07
N GLU A 142 -14.67 25.13 -6.03
CA GLU A 142 -13.25 25.01 -5.72
C GLU A 142 -12.80 26.02 -4.67
N ASP A 143 -12.06 25.56 -3.65
CA ASP A 143 -11.59 26.35 -2.51
C ASP A 143 -12.74 26.88 -1.61
N ALA A 144 -13.84 26.11 -1.52
CA ALA A 144 -14.96 26.41 -0.65
C ALA A 144 -14.54 26.53 0.81
N GLY A 145 -13.53 25.79 1.24
CA GLY A 145 -12.99 25.84 2.59
C GLY A 145 -12.54 27.24 3.03
N ARG A 146 -12.16 28.11 2.10
CA ARG A 146 -11.74 29.49 2.35
C ARG A 146 -12.68 30.55 1.76
N SER A 147 -13.83 30.14 1.26
CA SER A 147 -14.84 31.05 0.73
C SER A 147 -15.59 31.79 1.84
N ASP A 148 -16.11 32.97 1.49
CA ASP A 148 -17.15 33.60 2.32
C ASP A 148 -18.39 32.67 2.37
N GLN A 149 -18.96 32.50 3.58
CA GLN A 149 -20.04 31.54 3.76
C GLN A 149 -21.35 31.99 3.12
N ASP A 150 -21.67 33.28 3.14
CA ASP A 150 -22.90 33.81 2.53
C ASP A 150 -22.83 33.70 1.00
N PHE A 151 -21.66 33.96 0.44
CA PHE A 151 -21.43 33.74 -1.00
C PHE A 151 -21.51 32.25 -1.36
N LEU A 152 -20.91 31.37 -0.54
CA LEU A 152 -20.97 29.94 -0.77
C LEU A 152 -22.40 29.42 -0.80
N VAL A 153 -23.26 29.85 0.15
CA VAL A 153 -24.70 29.55 0.16
C VAL A 153 -25.36 29.99 -1.13
N ARG A 154 -25.12 31.23 -1.60
CA ARG A 154 -25.72 31.79 -2.82
C ARG A 154 -25.33 30.98 -4.09
N ILE A 155 -24.06 30.64 -4.25
CA ILE A 155 -23.61 29.95 -5.45
C ILE A 155 -24.06 28.48 -5.48
N ILE A 156 -24.06 27.78 -4.31
CA ILE A 156 -24.56 26.43 -4.21
C ILE A 156 -26.07 26.38 -4.48
N GLU A 157 -26.84 27.29 -3.91
CA GLU A 157 -28.28 27.40 -4.18
C GLU A 157 -28.56 27.66 -5.67
N ALA A 158 -27.74 28.49 -6.30
CA ALA A 158 -27.85 28.77 -7.72
C ALA A 158 -27.54 27.53 -8.60
N ALA A 159 -26.52 26.74 -8.21
CA ALA A 159 -26.18 25.50 -8.88
C ALA A 159 -27.29 24.43 -8.73
N VAL A 160 -27.86 24.29 -7.53
CA VAL A 160 -29.01 23.40 -7.27
C VAL A 160 -30.21 23.80 -8.14
N LYS A 161 -30.58 25.07 -8.14
CA LYS A 161 -31.67 25.60 -8.98
C LYS A 161 -31.40 25.46 -10.49
N ALA A 162 -30.14 25.45 -10.90
CA ALA A 162 -29.75 25.22 -12.29
C ALA A 162 -29.85 23.73 -12.70
N GLY A 163 -29.98 22.80 -11.75
CA GLY A 163 -30.17 21.37 -11.95
C GLY A 163 -28.97 20.49 -11.61
N ALA A 164 -28.03 20.97 -10.79
CA ALA A 164 -27.00 20.10 -10.21
C ALA A 164 -27.64 19.01 -9.35
N THR A 165 -27.22 17.78 -9.50
CA THR A 165 -27.67 16.62 -8.72
C THR A 165 -26.74 16.35 -7.54
N VAL A 166 -25.50 16.85 -7.62
CA VAL A 166 -24.49 16.78 -6.59
C VAL A 166 -23.82 18.14 -6.48
N VAL A 167 -23.56 18.59 -5.25
CA VAL A 167 -22.76 19.79 -4.95
C VAL A 167 -21.56 19.38 -4.12
N ASN A 168 -20.36 19.63 -4.65
CA ASN A 168 -19.11 19.29 -4.02
C ASN A 168 -18.49 20.51 -3.33
N ILE A 169 -18.14 20.34 -2.07
CA ILE A 169 -17.58 21.36 -1.17
C ILE A 169 -16.13 20.98 -0.84
N PRO A 170 -15.14 21.44 -1.62
CA PRO A 170 -13.76 21.08 -1.38
C PRO A 170 -13.05 21.99 -0.37
N ASP A 171 -12.29 21.37 0.54
CA ASP A 171 -11.18 22.01 1.25
C ASP A 171 -9.89 21.84 0.44
N THR A 172 -9.81 22.60 -0.64
CA THR A 172 -8.79 22.46 -1.69
C THR A 172 -7.36 22.62 -1.19
N THR A 173 -7.16 23.39 -0.12
CA THR A 173 -5.84 23.69 0.44
C THR A 173 -5.55 22.96 1.74
N GLY A 174 -6.44 22.07 2.20
CA GLY A 174 -6.29 21.34 3.45
C GLY A 174 -6.16 22.26 4.67
N TYR A 175 -6.91 23.39 4.65
CA TYR A 175 -6.74 24.49 5.59
C TYR A 175 -7.63 24.39 6.82
N ASN A 176 -8.85 23.83 6.67
CA ASN A 176 -9.85 23.86 7.72
C ASN A 176 -9.52 22.89 8.85
N MET A 177 -10.06 23.21 10.04
CA MET A 177 -10.16 22.25 11.13
C MET A 177 -11.47 21.46 11.00
N PRO A 178 -11.55 20.20 11.49
CA PRO A 178 -12.74 19.36 11.32
C PRO A 178 -14.05 20.04 11.76
N TRP A 179 -14.06 20.70 12.92
CA TRP A 179 -15.25 21.39 13.43
C TRP A 179 -15.66 22.61 12.59
N GLU A 180 -14.70 23.32 11.99
CA GLU A 180 -14.98 24.46 11.11
C GLU A 180 -15.62 23.96 9.81
N PHE A 181 -15.05 22.93 9.22
CA PHE A 181 -15.56 22.34 7.99
C PHE A 181 -16.94 21.70 8.20
N GLY A 182 -17.13 20.97 9.30
CA GLY A 182 -18.42 20.40 9.66
C GLY A 182 -19.50 21.49 9.87
N ALA A 183 -19.14 22.60 10.53
CA ALA A 183 -20.05 23.73 10.70
C ALA A 183 -20.46 24.34 9.35
N ARG A 184 -19.52 24.44 8.40
CA ARG A 184 -19.76 24.93 7.03
C ARG A 184 -20.76 24.05 6.28
N ILE A 185 -20.61 22.72 6.36
CA ILE A 185 -21.54 21.75 5.74
C ILE A 185 -22.94 21.87 6.38
N ARG A 186 -23.02 21.95 7.71
CA ARG A 186 -24.29 22.11 8.39
C ARG A 186 -25.00 23.38 7.99
N ASP A 187 -24.30 24.51 7.92
CA ASP A 187 -24.86 25.81 7.51
C ASP A 187 -25.41 25.76 6.08
N LEU A 188 -24.68 25.10 5.14
CA LEU A 188 -25.19 24.89 3.79
C LEU A 188 -26.48 24.08 3.80
N ARG A 189 -26.52 23.00 4.56
CA ARG A 189 -27.71 22.12 4.69
C ARG A 189 -28.91 22.87 5.28
N GLU A 190 -28.69 23.81 6.17
CA GLU A 190 -29.75 24.59 6.81
C GLU A 190 -30.26 25.76 5.95
N ARG A 191 -29.39 26.34 5.11
CA ARG A 191 -29.68 27.62 4.41
C ARG A 191 -29.96 27.49 2.92
N VAL A 192 -29.41 26.50 2.25
CA VAL A 192 -29.56 26.33 0.80
C VAL A 192 -30.93 25.69 0.50
N VAL A 193 -31.75 26.39 -0.26
CA VAL A 193 -33.09 25.88 -0.64
C VAL A 193 -32.96 24.80 -1.70
N GLY A 194 -33.56 23.63 -1.45
CA GLY A 194 -33.53 22.44 -2.34
C GLY A 194 -32.32 21.55 -2.12
N ILE A 195 -31.50 21.80 -1.09
CA ILE A 195 -30.32 20.98 -0.77
C ILE A 195 -30.69 19.56 -0.35
N GLU A 196 -31.91 19.36 0.14
CA GLU A 196 -32.45 18.06 0.57
C GLU A 196 -32.64 17.10 -0.61
N ASP A 197 -32.75 17.61 -1.84
CA ASP A 197 -32.97 16.83 -3.05
C ASP A 197 -31.67 16.47 -3.79
N VAL A 198 -30.52 16.94 -3.30
CA VAL A 198 -29.21 16.73 -3.94
C VAL A 198 -28.21 16.11 -2.97
N THR A 199 -27.19 15.46 -3.53
CA THR A 199 -26.06 14.92 -2.77
C THR A 199 -25.10 16.05 -2.38
N ILE A 200 -24.74 16.14 -1.09
CA ILE A 200 -23.63 16.97 -0.64
C ILE A 200 -22.37 16.10 -0.66
N SER A 201 -21.45 16.43 -1.55
CA SER A 201 -20.14 15.81 -1.69
C SER A 201 -19.08 16.66 -0.98
N VAL A 202 -18.06 16.01 -0.45
CA VAL A 202 -16.90 16.69 0.14
C VAL A 202 -15.61 16.13 -0.42
N HIS A 203 -14.64 17.02 -0.67
CA HIS A 203 -13.31 16.71 -1.14
C HIS A 203 -12.30 17.42 -0.25
N THR A 204 -11.40 16.68 0.40
CA THR A 204 -10.51 17.28 1.39
C THR A 204 -9.06 16.87 1.18
N HIS A 205 -8.16 17.87 1.19
CA HIS A 205 -6.72 17.68 1.11
C HIS A 205 -6.07 17.55 2.48
N ASN A 206 -4.88 16.96 2.51
CA ASN A 206 -4.23 16.49 3.74
C ASN A 206 -3.06 17.37 4.19
N ASP A 207 -3.03 18.65 3.80
CA ASP A 207 -1.90 19.55 4.06
C ASP A 207 -1.61 19.73 5.57
N LEU A 208 -2.64 19.71 6.41
CA LEU A 208 -2.52 19.73 7.87
C LEU A 208 -2.68 18.34 8.51
N GLY A 209 -2.74 17.25 7.72
CA GLY A 209 -2.93 15.89 8.24
C GLY A 209 -4.37 15.60 8.73
N MET A 210 -5.38 16.36 8.28
CA MET A 210 -6.75 16.31 8.78
C MET A 210 -7.78 15.80 7.77
N ALA A 211 -7.38 15.42 6.55
CA ALA A 211 -8.31 15.12 5.47
C ALA A 211 -9.39 14.08 5.85
N THR A 212 -8.98 12.95 6.41
CA THR A 212 -9.92 11.90 6.87
C THR A 212 -10.86 12.41 7.96
N ALA A 213 -10.35 13.19 8.92
CA ALA A 213 -11.16 13.76 10.00
C ALA A 213 -12.15 14.81 9.49
N LEU A 214 -11.75 15.63 8.51
CA LEU A 214 -12.62 16.60 7.82
C LEU A 214 -13.78 15.90 7.13
N ALA A 215 -13.49 14.84 6.34
CA ALA A 215 -14.50 14.08 5.63
C ALA A 215 -15.52 13.42 6.58
N LEU A 216 -15.06 12.81 7.66
CA LEU A 216 -15.93 12.18 8.66
C LEU A 216 -16.79 13.21 9.40
N GLU A 217 -16.23 14.36 9.77
CA GLU A 217 -16.99 15.45 10.40
C GLU A 217 -18.02 16.05 9.45
N ALA A 218 -17.71 16.13 8.15
CA ALA A 218 -18.67 16.53 7.13
C ALA A 218 -19.86 15.53 7.04
N VAL A 219 -19.60 14.23 7.09
CA VAL A 219 -20.65 13.19 7.15
C VAL A 219 -21.56 13.38 8.36
N ARG A 220 -21.00 13.64 9.55
CA ARG A 220 -21.78 13.94 10.77
C ARG A 220 -22.70 15.15 10.60
N ASN A 221 -22.28 16.10 9.76
CA ASN A 221 -23.03 17.34 9.53
C ASN A 221 -23.89 17.28 8.24
N GLY A 222 -23.97 16.13 7.56
CA GLY A 222 -24.96 15.90 6.50
C GLY A 222 -24.41 15.65 5.10
N ALA A 223 -23.09 15.59 4.90
CA ALA A 223 -22.54 15.10 3.66
C ALA A 223 -22.93 13.64 3.41
N THR A 224 -23.18 13.30 2.15
CA THR A 224 -23.64 11.97 1.71
C THR A 224 -22.74 11.36 0.61
N GLN A 225 -21.70 12.09 0.18
CA GLN A 225 -20.63 11.59 -0.69
C GLN A 225 -19.28 12.06 -0.18
N ILE A 226 -18.27 11.19 -0.26
CA ILE A 226 -16.87 11.54 0.02
C ILE A 226 -16.05 11.28 -1.24
N GLU A 227 -15.33 12.31 -1.71
CA GLU A 227 -14.26 12.16 -2.69
C GLU A 227 -12.96 11.79 -1.99
N CYS A 228 -12.35 10.72 -2.43
CA CYS A 228 -11.15 10.17 -1.82
C CYS A 228 -10.27 9.47 -2.86
N THR A 229 -9.09 9.06 -2.45
CA THR A 229 -8.17 8.30 -3.31
C THR A 229 -7.59 7.11 -2.57
N ILE A 230 -7.24 6.06 -3.30
CA ILE A 230 -6.48 4.95 -2.73
C ILE A 230 -5.14 5.48 -2.23
N ASN A 231 -4.75 5.10 -1.01
CA ASN A 231 -3.55 5.54 -0.30
C ASN A 231 -3.49 7.05 0.01
N GLY A 232 -4.57 7.78 -0.21
CA GLY A 232 -4.59 9.23 -0.05
C GLY A 232 -3.75 9.97 -1.09
N LEU A 233 -3.52 9.39 -2.28
CA LEU A 233 -2.76 10.05 -3.35
C LEU A 233 -3.43 11.36 -3.77
N GLY A 234 -2.64 12.34 -4.22
CA GLY A 234 -3.14 13.62 -4.73
C GLY A 234 -2.11 14.73 -4.66
N GLU A 235 -2.55 15.92 -5.04
CA GLU A 235 -1.73 17.12 -4.99
C GLU A 235 -1.13 17.38 -3.61
N ARG A 236 0.11 17.85 -3.56
CA ARG A 236 0.86 18.26 -2.36
C ARG A 236 0.95 17.14 -1.31
N ALA A 237 0.17 17.22 -0.21
CA ALA A 237 0.13 16.22 0.86
C ALA A 237 -0.90 15.10 0.63
N GLY A 238 -1.63 15.15 -0.49
CA GLY A 238 -2.61 14.16 -0.89
C GLY A 238 -4.04 14.47 -0.46
N ASN A 239 -4.92 13.53 -0.73
CA ASN A 239 -6.36 13.56 -0.47
C ASN A 239 -6.74 12.77 0.78
N THR A 240 -8.02 12.81 1.12
CA THR A 240 -8.63 11.80 2.01
C THR A 240 -8.33 10.41 1.49
N ALA A 241 -7.81 9.55 2.36
CA ALA A 241 -7.52 8.15 2.01
C ALA A 241 -8.79 7.31 2.07
N LEU A 242 -9.11 6.61 0.95
CA LEU A 242 -10.29 5.77 0.82
C LEU A 242 -10.35 4.71 1.94
N GLU A 243 -9.26 3.99 2.17
CA GLU A 243 -9.16 2.94 3.18
C GLU A 243 -9.44 3.46 4.60
N GLU A 244 -9.04 4.69 4.90
CA GLU A 244 -9.20 5.28 6.23
C GLU A 244 -10.66 5.67 6.50
N VAL A 245 -11.31 6.39 5.57
CA VAL A 245 -12.71 6.80 5.77
C VAL A 245 -13.65 5.60 5.78
N VAL A 246 -13.42 4.62 4.91
CA VAL A 246 -14.26 3.42 4.82
C VAL A 246 -14.16 2.59 6.09
N MET A 247 -12.94 2.36 6.60
CA MET A 247 -12.77 1.58 7.81
C MET A 247 -13.22 2.34 9.07
N ALA A 248 -13.00 3.67 9.13
CA ALA A 248 -13.53 4.48 10.23
C ALA A 248 -15.07 4.41 10.27
N MET A 249 -15.77 4.53 9.14
CA MET A 249 -17.22 4.39 9.09
C MET A 249 -17.68 2.98 9.47
N LYS A 250 -16.99 1.93 9.01
CA LYS A 250 -17.31 0.54 9.38
C LYS A 250 -17.19 0.31 10.89
N MET A 251 -16.16 0.84 11.53
CA MET A 251 -15.93 0.69 12.97
C MET A 251 -16.88 1.54 13.83
N HIS A 252 -17.38 2.65 13.28
CA HIS A 252 -18.23 3.61 13.98
C HIS A 252 -19.59 3.80 13.29
N GLU A 253 -20.11 2.75 12.65
CA GLU A 253 -21.37 2.81 11.89
C GLU A 253 -22.55 3.32 12.75
N LEU A 254 -22.63 2.85 13.97
CA LEU A 254 -23.70 3.25 14.91
C LEU A 254 -23.56 4.71 15.36
N ASP A 255 -22.35 5.18 15.60
CA ASP A 255 -22.09 6.53 16.10
C ASP A 255 -22.25 7.59 14.99
N LEU A 256 -21.88 7.23 13.76
CA LEU A 256 -22.00 8.08 12.59
C LEU A 256 -23.37 7.99 11.91
N ASP A 257 -24.17 6.97 12.25
CA ASP A 257 -25.39 6.59 11.53
C ASP A 257 -25.16 6.56 10.00
N ALA A 258 -24.03 5.97 9.59
CA ALA A 258 -23.53 5.99 8.21
C ALA A 258 -22.75 4.73 7.87
N HIS A 259 -22.92 4.22 6.63
CA HIS A 259 -22.18 3.08 6.11
C HIS A 259 -21.78 3.28 4.64
N THR A 260 -20.88 2.43 4.16
CA THR A 260 -20.53 2.33 2.73
C THR A 260 -20.74 0.90 2.24
N ASP A 261 -20.89 0.73 0.94
CA ASP A 261 -20.99 -0.58 0.29
C ASP A 261 -19.63 -1.11 -0.21
N ILE A 262 -18.53 -0.50 0.23
CA ILE A 262 -17.19 -0.90 -0.19
C ILE A 262 -16.84 -2.31 0.30
N VAL A 263 -16.33 -3.13 -0.62
CA VAL A 263 -15.79 -4.46 -0.31
C VAL A 263 -14.42 -4.29 0.37
N THR A 264 -14.44 -4.16 1.70
CA THR A 264 -13.25 -3.80 2.49
C THR A 264 -12.11 -4.81 2.38
N THR A 265 -12.40 -6.09 2.13
CA THR A 265 -11.41 -7.15 1.92
C THR A 265 -10.54 -6.95 0.66
N GLU A 266 -10.86 -6.01 -0.20
CA GLU A 266 -10.06 -5.64 -1.37
C GLU A 266 -9.11 -4.45 -1.11
N LEU A 267 -9.15 -3.80 0.07
CA LEU A 267 -8.39 -2.58 0.38
C LEU A 267 -6.87 -2.80 0.27
N THR A 268 -6.33 -3.81 0.93
CA THR A 268 -4.88 -4.11 0.87
C THR A 268 -4.41 -4.41 -0.55
N ARG A 269 -5.22 -5.10 -1.34
CA ARG A 269 -4.92 -5.40 -2.73
C ARG A 269 -4.91 -4.14 -3.59
N ALA A 270 -5.90 -3.27 -3.42
CA ALA A 270 -6.00 -2.00 -4.14
C ALA A 270 -4.81 -1.08 -3.81
N SER A 271 -4.47 -0.96 -2.54
CA SER A 271 -3.31 -0.19 -2.07
C SER A 271 -2.01 -0.66 -2.73
N LYS A 272 -1.73 -1.97 -2.71
CA LYS A 272 -0.54 -2.56 -3.34
C LYS A 272 -0.52 -2.37 -4.85
N LEU A 273 -1.67 -2.52 -5.50
CA LEU A 273 -1.82 -2.34 -6.95
C LEU A 273 -1.47 -0.91 -7.36
N VAL A 274 -2.08 0.08 -6.71
CA VAL A 274 -1.83 1.51 -6.99
C VAL A 274 -0.38 1.88 -6.70
N SER A 275 0.18 1.45 -5.57
CA SER A 275 1.59 1.66 -5.25
C SER A 275 2.54 1.06 -6.30
N SER A 276 2.25 -0.14 -6.79
CA SER A 276 3.05 -0.81 -7.82
C SER A 276 3.00 -0.09 -9.17
N ILE A 277 1.82 0.42 -9.57
CA ILE A 277 1.63 1.11 -10.84
C ILE A 277 2.24 2.51 -10.81
N THR A 278 1.99 3.27 -9.74
CA THR A 278 2.46 4.66 -9.63
C THR A 278 3.93 4.77 -9.21
N GLY A 279 4.51 3.70 -8.65
CA GLY A 279 5.85 3.73 -8.04
C GLY A 279 5.91 4.48 -6.70
N ILE A 280 4.79 5.01 -6.20
CA ILE A 280 4.72 5.70 -4.91
C ILE A 280 4.54 4.67 -3.80
N ASN A 281 5.58 4.50 -2.98
CA ASN A 281 5.56 3.54 -1.88
C ASN A 281 4.63 4.00 -0.75
N VAL A 282 3.84 3.05 -0.24
CA VAL A 282 3.06 3.26 0.98
C VAL A 282 3.99 3.28 2.18
N GLN A 283 3.85 4.28 3.05
CA GLN A 283 4.61 4.34 4.29
C GLN A 283 4.32 3.10 5.15
N PRO A 284 5.34 2.46 5.76
CA PRO A 284 5.10 1.27 6.58
C PRO A 284 4.08 1.45 7.70
N ASN A 285 4.01 2.65 8.29
CA ASN A 285 3.07 3.02 9.35
C ASN A 285 1.76 3.66 8.83
N LYS A 286 1.47 3.59 7.53
CA LYS A 286 0.20 4.05 6.98
C LYS A 286 -0.95 3.27 7.62
N SER A 287 -1.98 3.98 8.03
CA SER A 287 -3.18 3.37 8.61
C SER A 287 -3.79 2.33 7.64
N ILE A 288 -4.31 1.24 8.15
CA ILE A 288 -5.06 0.19 7.46
C ILE A 288 -4.21 -0.68 6.50
N VAL A 289 -3.40 -0.08 5.63
CA VAL A 289 -2.72 -0.79 4.51
C VAL A 289 -1.20 -0.80 4.59
N GLY A 290 -0.61 -0.06 5.53
CA GLY A 290 0.84 -0.05 5.75
C GLY A 290 1.36 -1.39 6.26
N ALA A 291 2.61 -1.73 5.97
CA ALA A 291 3.22 -2.99 6.39
C ALA A 291 3.18 -3.20 7.92
N ASN A 292 3.26 -2.11 8.69
CA ASN A 292 3.23 -2.16 10.15
C ASN A 292 1.82 -2.04 10.74
N ALA A 293 0.77 -1.88 9.93
CA ALA A 293 -0.59 -1.62 10.43
C ALA A 293 -1.10 -2.75 11.36
N PHE A 294 -0.62 -3.97 11.16
CA PHE A 294 -0.97 -5.16 11.95
C PHE A 294 0.28 -5.86 12.49
N ALA A 295 1.38 -5.13 12.70
CA ALA A 295 2.64 -5.69 13.20
C ALA A 295 2.90 -5.22 14.64
N HIS A 296 3.24 -6.15 15.52
CA HIS A 296 3.52 -5.87 16.93
C HIS A 296 4.97 -6.20 17.27
N SER A 297 5.75 -5.19 17.71
CA SER A 297 7.15 -5.36 18.14
C SER A 297 7.36 -5.15 19.65
N SER A 298 6.40 -4.53 20.36
CA SER A 298 6.48 -4.33 21.81
C SER A 298 6.05 -5.60 22.54
N GLY A 299 6.87 -6.08 23.50
CA GLY A 299 6.57 -7.30 24.28
C GLY A 299 5.24 -7.25 25.02
N ILE A 300 4.86 -6.07 25.54
CA ILE A 300 3.56 -5.87 26.22
C ILE A 300 2.40 -6.05 25.22
N HIS A 301 2.53 -5.47 24.02
CA HIS A 301 1.49 -5.60 22.98
C HIS A 301 1.41 -7.05 22.47
N GLN A 302 2.56 -7.68 22.25
CA GLN A 302 2.63 -9.10 21.81
C GLN A 302 1.94 -10.03 22.82
N ASP A 303 2.23 -9.86 24.12
CA ASP A 303 1.58 -10.65 25.17
C ASP A 303 0.06 -10.41 25.23
N GLY A 304 -0.37 -9.15 25.06
CA GLY A 304 -1.78 -8.79 25.01
C GLY A 304 -2.51 -9.44 23.83
N VAL A 305 -1.99 -9.25 22.61
CA VAL A 305 -2.59 -9.82 21.38
C VAL A 305 -2.66 -11.34 21.40
N LEU A 306 -1.63 -12.02 21.96
CA LEU A 306 -1.61 -13.47 22.12
C LEU A 306 -2.67 -13.98 23.11
N LYS A 307 -3.03 -13.18 24.12
CA LYS A 307 -4.10 -13.53 25.08
C LYS A 307 -5.49 -13.23 24.54
N ALA A 308 -5.66 -12.04 23.96
CA ALA A 308 -6.90 -11.60 23.34
C ALA A 308 -6.59 -10.50 22.33
N ARG A 309 -6.96 -10.70 21.09
CA ARG A 309 -6.62 -9.84 19.96
C ARG A 309 -7.13 -8.41 20.13
N ASP A 310 -8.34 -8.26 20.64
CA ASP A 310 -9.03 -7.01 20.91
C ASP A 310 -8.36 -6.13 21.97
N THR A 311 -7.33 -6.63 22.65
CA THR A 311 -6.54 -5.80 23.60
C THR A 311 -5.76 -4.67 22.90
N TYR A 312 -5.35 -4.87 21.64
CA TYR A 312 -4.55 -3.90 20.88
C TYR A 312 -4.94 -3.81 19.40
N GLU A 313 -5.88 -4.61 18.92
CA GLU A 313 -6.36 -4.55 17.55
C GLU A 313 -7.86 -4.25 17.50
N ILE A 314 -8.20 -3.11 16.88
CA ILE A 314 -9.61 -2.70 16.66
C ILE A 314 -10.17 -3.23 15.34
N ILE A 315 -9.30 -3.72 14.42
CA ILE A 315 -9.66 -4.21 13.08
C ILE A 315 -9.06 -5.60 12.92
N ASP A 316 -9.85 -6.57 12.43
CA ASP A 316 -9.29 -7.84 11.95
C ASP A 316 -8.56 -7.61 10.63
N PRO A 317 -7.26 -7.98 10.48
CA PRO A 317 -6.54 -7.89 9.20
C PRO A 317 -7.29 -8.51 8.03
N LYS A 318 -8.05 -9.57 8.25
CA LYS A 318 -8.89 -10.23 7.23
C LYS A 318 -9.98 -9.30 6.68
N ASP A 319 -10.49 -8.37 7.51
CA ASP A 319 -11.51 -7.41 7.10
C ASP A 319 -11.02 -6.42 6.03
N VAL A 320 -9.71 -6.26 5.93
CA VAL A 320 -9.06 -5.40 4.94
C VAL A 320 -8.24 -6.18 3.90
N GLY A 321 -8.36 -7.52 3.90
CA GLY A 321 -7.65 -8.40 2.96
C GLY A 321 -6.15 -8.56 3.26
N ALA A 322 -5.72 -8.32 4.49
CA ALA A 322 -4.38 -8.63 4.96
C ALA A 322 -4.27 -10.08 5.42
N ALA A 323 -3.08 -10.66 5.34
CA ALA A 323 -2.86 -12.10 5.64
C ALA A 323 -3.05 -12.45 7.12
N GLY A 324 -2.79 -11.50 8.02
CA GLY A 324 -2.89 -11.67 9.47
C GLY A 324 -2.06 -10.66 10.22
N SER A 325 -2.09 -10.74 11.55
CA SER A 325 -1.21 -9.94 12.41
C SER A 325 0.16 -10.61 12.48
N GLU A 326 1.22 -9.83 12.50
CA GLU A 326 2.59 -10.29 12.52
C GLU A 326 3.27 -9.93 13.85
N ILE A 327 3.88 -10.92 14.50
CA ILE A 327 4.69 -10.72 15.69
C ILE A 327 6.15 -10.60 15.25
N ILE A 328 6.67 -9.37 15.27
CA ILE A 328 8.06 -9.09 14.92
C ILE A 328 8.93 -9.29 16.17
N LEU A 329 9.79 -10.31 16.13
CA LEU A 329 10.72 -10.58 17.21
C LEU A 329 11.92 -9.60 17.17
N SER A 330 12.18 -8.98 18.32
CA SER A 330 13.26 -8.01 18.51
C SER A 330 13.74 -8.05 19.96
N ALA A 331 14.74 -7.25 20.32
CA ALA A 331 15.20 -7.08 21.71
C ALA A 331 14.09 -6.64 22.69
N ARG A 332 12.94 -6.19 22.20
CA ARG A 332 11.77 -5.78 22.99
C ARG A 332 10.74 -6.90 23.18
N SER A 333 10.92 -8.04 22.52
CA SER A 333 10.01 -9.18 22.63
C SER A 333 10.19 -9.90 23.94
N GLY A 334 9.07 -10.15 24.63
CA GLY A 334 9.05 -10.88 25.90
C GLY A 334 8.99 -12.40 25.71
N HIS A 335 9.00 -13.13 26.85
CA HIS A 335 8.93 -14.58 26.90
C HIS A 335 7.73 -15.15 26.12
N ALA A 336 6.56 -14.50 26.20
CA ALA A 336 5.33 -14.96 25.54
C ALA A 336 5.49 -15.00 24.02
N ALA A 337 6.03 -13.96 23.42
CA ALA A 337 6.22 -13.87 21.97
C ALA A 337 7.22 -14.90 21.45
N LEU A 338 8.38 -15.03 22.13
CA LEU A 338 9.37 -16.04 21.74
C LEU A 338 8.83 -17.47 21.92
N ARG A 339 8.16 -17.75 23.04
CA ARG A 339 7.56 -19.08 23.29
C ARG A 339 6.51 -19.42 22.23
N HIS A 340 5.67 -18.46 21.89
CA HIS A 340 4.66 -18.63 20.84
C HIS A 340 5.31 -18.96 19.49
N ARG A 341 6.31 -18.16 19.06
CA ARG A 341 6.98 -18.39 17.77
C ARG A 341 7.72 -19.72 17.73
N LEU A 342 8.39 -20.09 18.81
CA LEU A 342 9.04 -21.40 18.91
C LEU A 342 8.03 -22.54 18.84
N ALA A 343 6.86 -22.40 19.45
CA ALA A 343 5.80 -23.41 19.37
C ALA A 343 5.24 -23.54 17.94
N GLU A 344 5.07 -22.41 17.20
CA GLU A 344 4.71 -22.46 15.78
C GLU A 344 5.76 -23.17 14.91
N LEU A 345 7.05 -23.03 15.26
CA LEU A 345 8.16 -23.75 14.63
C LEU A 345 8.29 -25.22 15.08
N GLY A 346 7.42 -25.67 15.98
CA GLY A 346 7.38 -27.05 16.48
C GLY A 346 8.31 -27.33 17.66
N TYR A 347 8.84 -26.30 18.31
CA TYR A 347 9.71 -26.44 19.48
C TYR A 347 8.96 -26.16 20.78
N THR A 348 9.12 -27.05 21.74
CA THR A 348 8.56 -26.90 23.10
C THR A 348 9.65 -27.20 24.12
N PHE A 349 9.82 -26.31 25.10
CA PHE A 349 10.87 -26.39 26.11
C PHE A 349 10.29 -26.30 27.53
N ALA A 350 10.94 -26.93 28.48
CA ALA A 350 10.66 -26.71 29.91
C ALA A 350 11.11 -25.29 30.34
N ASP A 351 10.53 -24.77 31.43
CA ASP A 351 10.77 -23.37 31.83
C ASP A 351 12.25 -23.02 32.06
N GLU A 352 13.00 -23.90 32.70
CA GLU A 352 14.44 -23.69 32.92
C GLU A 352 15.26 -23.68 31.62
N GLU A 353 14.89 -24.55 30.70
CA GLU A 353 15.53 -24.63 29.38
C GLU A 353 15.17 -23.44 28.50
N PHE A 354 13.93 -23.03 28.56
CA PHE A 354 13.42 -21.85 27.83
C PHE A 354 14.12 -20.55 28.28
N GLU A 355 14.39 -20.39 29.59
CA GLU A 355 15.06 -19.21 30.12
C GLU A 355 16.46 -19.03 29.48
N ALA A 356 17.22 -20.10 29.36
CA ALA A 356 18.54 -20.03 28.73
C ALA A 356 18.46 -19.74 27.20
N ILE A 357 17.38 -20.21 26.53
CA ILE A 357 17.09 -19.87 25.13
C ILE A 357 16.71 -18.39 25.02
N TYR A 358 15.93 -17.87 25.95
CA TYR A 358 15.52 -16.47 25.96
C TYR A 358 16.73 -15.53 26.17
N GLN A 359 17.65 -15.85 27.04
CA GLN A 359 18.88 -15.05 27.21
C GLN A 359 19.72 -15.02 25.92
N ARG A 360 19.88 -16.17 25.25
CA ARG A 360 20.58 -16.23 23.97
C ARG A 360 19.85 -15.47 22.86
N PHE A 361 18.52 -15.54 22.85
CA PHE A 361 17.69 -14.74 21.94
C PHE A 361 17.94 -13.23 22.13
N LEU A 362 18.02 -12.74 23.38
CA LEU A 362 18.27 -11.31 23.64
C LEU A 362 19.64 -10.88 23.13
N GLU A 363 20.69 -11.71 23.28
CA GLU A 363 22.02 -11.43 22.75
C GLU A 363 22.02 -11.25 21.22
N ILE A 364 21.26 -12.11 20.51
CA ILE A 364 21.11 -12.03 19.06
C ILE A 364 20.27 -10.81 18.69
N ALA A 365 19.18 -10.56 19.40
CA ALA A 365 18.26 -9.47 19.14
C ALA A 365 18.89 -8.09 19.39
N ASP A 366 19.84 -7.97 20.30
CA ASP A 366 20.60 -6.73 20.53
C ASP A 366 21.53 -6.40 19.34
N GLN A 367 21.94 -7.41 18.58
CA GLN A 367 22.80 -7.24 17.41
C GLN A 367 22.01 -7.05 16.10
N LYS A 368 20.70 -7.36 16.11
CA LYS A 368 19.83 -7.31 14.94
C LYS A 368 18.59 -6.47 15.21
N LYS A 369 18.10 -5.75 14.19
CA LYS A 369 16.83 -5.02 14.30
C LYS A 369 15.63 -5.94 14.46
N GLU A 370 15.67 -7.10 13.79
CA GLU A 370 14.63 -8.12 13.76
C GLU A 370 15.26 -9.50 13.82
N VAL A 371 14.63 -10.43 14.52
CA VAL A 371 15.04 -11.83 14.62
C VAL A 371 14.06 -12.70 13.83
N PHE A 372 14.56 -13.39 12.85
CA PHE A 372 13.79 -14.24 11.96
C PHE A 372 13.78 -15.70 12.45
N ASP A 373 12.90 -16.51 11.88
CA ASP A 373 12.76 -17.94 12.22
C ASP A 373 14.09 -18.69 12.09
N GLU A 374 14.84 -18.39 11.05
CA GLU A 374 16.13 -19.00 10.79
C GLU A 374 17.17 -18.71 11.87
N ASP A 375 17.06 -17.54 12.49
CA ASP A 375 17.91 -17.16 13.62
C ASP A 375 17.55 -17.99 14.85
N LEU A 376 16.26 -18.18 15.09
CA LEU A 376 15.76 -19.03 16.18
C LEU A 376 16.18 -20.47 15.98
N GLU A 377 16.00 -21.01 14.78
CA GLU A 377 16.40 -22.40 14.47
C GLU A 377 17.93 -22.57 14.61
N SER A 378 18.71 -21.59 14.14
CA SER A 378 20.17 -21.61 14.28
C SER A 378 20.57 -21.62 15.75
N MET A 379 19.96 -20.75 16.56
CA MET A 379 20.20 -20.63 17.99
C MET A 379 19.91 -21.95 18.74
N ILE A 380 18.81 -22.62 18.42
CA ILE A 380 18.44 -23.90 19.01
C ILE A 380 19.44 -24.99 18.60
N GLN A 381 19.83 -25.02 17.33
CA GLN A 381 20.78 -26.00 16.80
C GLN A 381 22.20 -25.81 17.34
N GLU A 382 22.67 -24.57 17.52
CA GLU A 382 23.95 -24.26 18.15
C GLU A 382 24.03 -24.84 19.57
N ARG A 383 22.95 -24.76 20.34
CA ARG A 383 22.87 -25.32 21.68
C ARG A 383 22.86 -26.84 21.72
N GLN A 384 22.28 -27.45 20.68
CA GLN A 384 22.23 -28.95 20.61
C GLN A 384 23.55 -29.55 20.12
N ARG A 385 24.46 -28.73 19.58
CA ARG A 385 25.77 -29.14 19.06
C ARG A 385 26.79 -28.02 19.11
N GLU A 386 27.98 -28.27 19.66
CA GLU A 386 29.22 -27.73 19.13
C GLU A 386 29.44 -28.39 17.77
N VAL A 387 28.87 -27.82 16.72
CA VAL A 387 28.91 -28.41 15.38
C VAL A 387 30.23 -28.02 14.72
N LYS A 388 31.14 -28.98 14.63
CA LYS A 388 32.29 -28.91 13.75
C LYS A 388 31.76 -28.80 12.31
N ALA A 389 32.15 -27.74 11.57
CA ALA A 389 31.77 -27.61 10.17
C ALA A 389 32.28 -28.84 9.38
N ILE A 390 31.40 -29.48 8.56
CA ILE A 390 31.80 -30.63 7.74
C ILE A 390 32.64 -30.16 6.58
N TYR A 391 32.26 -29.02 5.97
CA TYR A 391 33.00 -28.42 4.86
C TYR A 391 33.19 -26.91 5.12
N THR A 392 34.39 -26.40 4.79
CA THR A 392 34.76 -24.98 4.93
C THR A 392 35.27 -24.47 3.59
N LEU A 393 34.85 -23.27 3.18
CA LEU A 393 35.40 -22.58 2.00
C LEU A 393 36.69 -21.86 2.39
N ASP A 394 37.83 -22.29 1.85
CA ASP A 394 39.13 -21.66 2.08
C ASP A 394 39.42 -20.56 1.06
N ALA A 395 39.10 -20.81 -0.22
CA ALA A 395 39.29 -19.84 -1.30
C ALA A 395 38.25 -20.00 -2.39
N LEU A 396 37.89 -18.89 -3.01
CA LEU A 396 37.05 -18.85 -4.22
C LEU A 396 37.64 -17.86 -5.22
N GLN A 397 37.90 -18.33 -6.43
CA GLN A 397 38.28 -17.49 -7.55
C GLN A 397 37.22 -17.57 -8.62
N VAL A 398 36.71 -16.41 -9.08
CA VAL A 398 35.69 -16.33 -10.14
C VAL A 398 36.17 -15.43 -11.27
N SER A 399 36.03 -15.90 -12.50
CA SER A 399 36.24 -15.13 -13.72
C SER A 399 34.93 -15.03 -14.48
N CYS A 400 34.47 -13.79 -14.75
CA CYS A 400 33.27 -13.54 -15.52
C CYS A 400 33.37 -12.22 -16.29
N GLY A 401 32.52 -12.02 -17.29
CA GLY A 401 32.45 -10.82 -18.14
C GLY A 401 32.03 -11.19 -19.54
N ASP A 402 31.63 -10.23 -20.36
CA ASP A 402 31.25 -10.46 -21.76
C ASP A 402 32.50 -10.32 -22.66
N PRO A 403 32.87 -11.29 -23.49
CA PRO A 403 32.18 -12.54 -23.82
C PRO A 403 32.69 -13.79 -23.08
N LEU A 404 33.22 -13.66 -21.87
CA LEU A 404 33.81 -14.77 -21.12
C LEU A 404 32.74 -15.72 -20.55
N ILE A 405 33.03 -17.03 -20.59
CA ILE A 405 32.22 -18.03 -19.91
C ILE A 405 32.48 -17.91 -18.42
N PRO A 406 31.44 -17.64 -17.56
CA PRO A 406 31.61 -17.59 -16.13
C PRO A 406 32.21 -18.89 -15.60
N THR A 407 33.34 -18.76 -14.89
CA THR A 407 34.11 -19.89 -14.36
C THR A 407 34.47 -19.64 -12.91
N ALA A 408 34.29 -20.62 -12.03
CA ALA A 408 34.68 -20.55 -10.63
C ALA A 408 35.59 -21.72 -10.26
N THR A 409 36.63 -21.43 -9.46
CA THR A 409 37.49 -22.43 -8.80
C THR A 409 37.30 -22.26 -7.29
N ALA A 410 36.79 -23.30 -6.62
CA ALA A 410 36.60 -23.35 -5.19
C ALA A 410 37.64 -24.26 -4.54
N THR A 411 38.21 -23.83 -3.43
CA THR A 411 39.03 -24.64 -2.52
C THR A 411 38.24 -24.88 -1.25
N ILE A 412 37.96 -26.12 -0.94
CA ILE A 412 37.10 -26.52 0.18
C ILE A 412 37.83 -27.56 0.99
N THR A 413 37.89 -27.38 2.33
CA THR A 413 38.45 -28.36 3.28
C THR A 413 37.28 -29.08 3.98
N ASP A 414 37.39 -30.43 4.05
CA ASP A 414 36.42 -31.27 4.77
C ASP A 414 36.77 -31.46 6.26
N GLU A 415 35.92 -32.20 6.99
CA GLU A 415 36.07 -32.46 8.42
C GLU A 415 37.33 -33.26 8.78
N ASP A 416 37.90 -34.02 7.84
CA ASP A 416 39.11 -34.82 8.00
C ASP A 416 40.39 -33.98 7.70
N GLY A 417 40.20 -32.75 7.21
CA GLY A 417 41.28 -31.82 6.82
C GLY A 417 41.80 -32.04 5.39
N GLU A 418 41.09 -32.81 4.58
CA GLU A 418 41.47 -32.99 3.17
C GLU A 418 40.93 -31.81 2.33
N THR A 419 41.82 -31.28 1.47
CA THR A 419 41.49 -30.09 0.65
C THR A 419 41.10 -30.50 -0.76
N HIS A 420 39.96 -30.06 -1.22
CA HIS A 420 39.41 -30.29 -2.57
C HIS A 420 39.49 -29.01 -3.39
N VAL A 421 40.17 -29.03 -4.52
CA VAL A 421 40.26 -27.90 -5.45
C VAL A 421 39.48 -28.26 -6.72
N VAL A 422 38.40 -27.59 -6.98
CA VAL A 422 37.48 -27.92 -8.06
C VAL A 422 37.08 -26.69 -8.86
N CYS A 423 37.03 -26.88 -10.22
CA CYS A 423 36.62 -25.83 -11.13
C CYS A 423 35.30 -26.21 -11.81
N SER A 424 34.45 -25.20 -12.05
CA SER A 424 33.22 -25.36 -12.82
C SER A 424 32.88 -24.09 -13.61
N THR A 425 32.10 -24.29 -14.69
CA THR A 425 31.52 -23.20 -15.47
C THR A 425 30.03 -23.05 -15.14
N GLY A 426 29.46 -21.86 -15.35
CA GLY A 426 28.04 -21.58 -15.11
C GLY A 426 27.46 -20.57 -16.07
N THR A 427 26.14 -20.32 -15.92
CA THR A 427 25.41 -19.29 -16.66
C THR A 427 25.68 -17.88 -16.09
N GLY A 428 26.21 -17.81 -14.87
CA GLY A 428 26.64 -16.60 -14.17
C GLY A 428 27.67 -16.93 -13.09
N PRO A 429 28.27 -15.92 -12.45
CA PRO A 429 29.35 -16.12 -11.46
C PRO A 429 28.89 -16.92 -10.24
N VAL A 430 27.67 -16.70 -9.75
CA VAL A 430 27.10 -17.44 -8.60
C VAL A 430 26.81 -18.90 -8.99
N ASP A 431 26.24 -19.15 -10.17
CA ASP A 431 25.97 -20.50 -10.68
C ASP A 431 27.27 -21.29 -10.87
N ALA A 432 28.31 -20.64 -11.40
CA ALA A 432 29.63 -21.27 -11.52
C ALA A 432 30.21 -21.65 -10.14
N ALA A 433 30.08 -20.77 -9.15
CA ALA A 433 30.55 -21.01 -7.79
C ALA A 433 29.79 -22.18 -7.12
N TYR A 434 28.46 -22.22 -7.23
CA TYR A 434 27.65 -23.32 -6.66
C TYR A 434 27.96 -24.66 -7.30
N LYS A 435 28.10 -24.73 -8.64
CA LYS A 435 28.51 -25.94 -9.33
C LYS A 435 29.93 -26.40 -8.97
N ALA A 436 30.82 -25.49 -8.65
CA ALA A 436 32.15 -25.85 -8.13
C ALA A 436 32.04 -26.45 -6.72
N VAL A 437 31.21 -25.88 -5.86
CA VAL A 437 30.93 -26.40 -4.52
C VAL A 437 30.28 -27.79 -4.60
N ASP A 438 29.25 -27.99 -5.42
CA ASP A 438 28.56 -29.28 -5.60
C ASP A 438 29.53 -30.41 -6.03
N LYS A 439 30.45 -30.09 -6.95
CA LYS A 439 31.48 -31.05 -7.38
C LYS A 439 32.50 -31.38 -6.31
N ALA A 440 32.85 -30.43 -5.45
CA ALA A 440 33.79 -30.65 -4.36
C ALA A 440 33.20 -31.50 -3.23
N ILE A 441 31.94 -31.24 -2.91
CA ILE A 441 31.25 -31.84 -1.74
C ILE A 441 30.53 -33.15 -2.12
N SER A 442 30.31 -33.43 -3.41
CA SER A 442 29.52 -34.57 -3.90
C SER A 442 28.11 -34.63 -3.26
N ALA A 443 27.56 -33.48 -2.91
CA ALA A 443 26.22 -33.29 -2.40
C ALA A 443 25.56 -32.18 -3.18
N HIS A 444 24.25 -32.30 -3.41
CA HIS A 444 23.47 -31.37 -4.20
C HIS A 444 22.17 -31.01 -3.50
N GLY A 445 21.78 -29.73 -3.57
CA GLY A 445 20.48 -29.24 -3.11
C GLY A 445 19.92 -28.29 -4.16
N GLU A 446 18.65 -28.44 -4.51
CA GLU A 446 17.97 -27.54 -5.44
C GLU A 446 17.78 -26.16 -4.78
N LEU A 447 18.33 -25.09 -5.38
CA LEU A 447 18.19 -23.74 -4.89
C LEU A 447 16.73 -23.27 -5.07
N THR A 448 16.03 -23.00 -3.96
CA THR A 448 14.64 -22.54 -3.95
C THR A 448 14.50 -21.05 -3.67
N GLU A 449 15.48 -20.44 -2.96
CA GLU A 449 15.48 -19.01 -2.65
C GLU A 449 16.90 -18.47 -2.60
N PHE A 450 17.08 -17.27 -3.12
CA PHE A 450 18.34 -16.51 -3.09
C PHE A 450 18.03 -15.06 -2.74
N ASN A 451 18.52 -14.57 -1.61
CA ASN A 451 18.28 -13.22 -1.13
C ASN A 451 19.60 -12.54 -0.76
N VAL A 452 19.79 -11.29 -1.19
CA VAL A 452 20.98 -10.49 -0.90
C VAL A 452 20.57 -9.23 -0.16
N LYS A 453 21.21 -8.98 0.99
CA LYS A 453 20.97 -7.79 1.81
C LYS A 453 22.29 -7.10 2.15
N ALA A 454 22.36 -5.77 1.95
CA ALA A 454 23.50 -5.00 2.43
C ALA A 454 23.39 -4.77 3.95
N ILE A 455 24.40 -5.17 4.71
CA ILE A 455 24.45 -4.97 6.18
C ILE A 455 25.02 -3.61 6.52
N THR A 456 26.01 -3.14 5.74
CA THR A 456 26.70 -1.87 5.96
C THR A 456 26.55 -0.93 4.76
N ARG A 457 26.85 0.37 4.94
CA ARG A 457 26.80 1.37 3.87
C ARG A 457 28.21 1.69 3.38
N GLY A 458 28.37 2.01 2.10
CA GLY A 458 29.64 2.44 1.51
C GLY A 458 30.14 1.46 0.44
N ILE A 459 31.32 1.76 -0.12
CA ILE A 459 31.95 0.93 -1.17
C ILE A 459 32.37 -0.44 -0.62
N ASP A 460 32.70 -0.50 0.68
CA ASP A 460 33.11 -1.71 1.39
C ASP A 460 31.95 -2.36 2.16
N ALA A 461 30.73 -2.15 1.67
CA ALA A 461 29.52 -2.70 2.31
C ALA A 461 29.60 -4.23 2.36
N ILE A 462 29.38 -4.79 3.56
CA ILE A 462 29.26 -6.24 3.72
C ILE A 462 27.89 -6.65 3.18
N GLY A 463 27.90 -7.57 2.22
CA GLY A 463 26.71 -8.21 1.69
C GLY A 463 26.43 -9.52 2.43
N GLU A 464 25.27 -9.64 3.06
CA GLU A 464 24.77 -10.93 3.55
C GLU A 464 23.94 -11.59 2.46
N VAL A 465 24.22 -12.86 2.22
CA VAL A 465 23.45 -13.70 1.33
C VAL A 465 22.76 -14.79 2.15
N THR A 466 21.46 -14.93 1.96
CA THR A 466 20.67 -16.05 2.49
C THR A 466 20.23 -16.92 1.32
N VAL A 467 20.47 -18.23 1.43
CA VAL A 467 20.00 -19.22 0.44
C VAL A 467 19.14 -20.25 1.12
N ARG A 468 18.15 -20.79 0.38
CA ARG A 468 17.39 -21.97 0.75
C ARG A 468 17.58 -23.03 -0.31
N ILE A 469 17.89 -24.24 0.13
CA ILE A 469 18.02 -25.41 -0.75
C ILE A 469 17.01 -26.47 -0.35
N ALA A 470 16.38 -27.11 -1.34
CA ALA A 470 15.55 -28.28 -1.13
C ALA A 470 16.39 -29.55 -1.32
N ALA A 471 16.30 -30.48 -0.35
CA ALA A 471 16.83 -31.82 -0.47
C ALA A 471 15.87 -32.73 -1.25
N GLU A 472 16.34 -33.90 -1.68
CA GLU A 472 15.51 -34.89 -2.41
C GLU A 472 14.26 -35.33 -1.62
N ASP A 473 14.27 -35.27 -0.30
CA ASP A 473 13.11 -35.56 0.56
C ASP A 473 12.14 -34.38 0.68
N GLY A 474 12.34 -33.28 -0.05
CA GLY A 474 11.52 -32.08 -0.05
C GLY A 474 11.75 -31.15 1.13
N LYS A 475 12.67 -31.45 2.03
CA LYS A 475 13.02 -30.56 3.15
C LYS A 475 13.87 -29.39 2.69
N ILE A 476 13.57 -28.21 3.25
CA ILE A 476 14.29 -26.99 2.96
C ILE A 476 15.35 -26.72 4.04
N TYR A 477 16.57 -26.40 3.61
CA TYR A 477 17.68 -26.04 4.46
C TYR A 477 18.16 -24.63 4.11
N THR A 478 18.31 -23.79 5.14
CA THR A 478 18.72 -22.40 4.98
C THR A 478 20.21 -22.26 5.33
N GLY A 479 20.95 -21.54 4.50
CA GLY A 479 22.33 -21.15 4.78
C GLY A 479 22.52 -19.66 4.64
N ARG A 480 23.48 -19.09 5.42
CA ARG A 480 23.85 -17.68 5.34
C ARG A 480 25.36 -17.53 5.20
N GLY A 481 25.77 -16.50 4.48
CA GLY A 481 27.17 -16.11 4.34
C GLY A 481 27.26 -14.60 4.26
N ALA A 482 28.29 -14.04 4.84
CA ALA A 482 28.57 -12.60 4.82
C ALA A 482 30.01 -12.36 4.38
N ASP A 483 30.19 -11.42 3.45
CA ASP A 483 31.49 -10.99 2.95
C ASP A 483 31.34 -9.63 2.25
N THR A 484 32.47 -8.95 2.00
CA THR A 484 32.48 -7.77 1.13
C THR A 484 32.26 -8.14 -0.36
N ASP A 485 32.58 -9.38 -0.75
CA ASP A 485 32.27 -9.94 -2.06
C ASP A 485 30.99 -10.79 -2.00
N ILE A 486 29.96 -10.38 -2.76
CA ILE A 486 28.66 -11.05 -2.83
C ILE A 486 28.76 -12.48 -3.33
N ILE A 487 29.73 -12.80 -4.22
CA ILE A 487 29.91 -14.14 -4.76
C ILE A 487 30.51 -15.05 -3.69
N VAL A 488 31.47 -14.53 -2.91
CA VAL A 488 32.05 -15.24 -1.75
C VAL A 488 30.98 -15.45 -0.67
N SER A 489 30.18 -14.40 -0.36
CA SER A 489 29.02 -14.52 0.54
C SER A 489 28.05 -15.60 0.09
N SER A 490 27.75 -15.66 -1.21
CA SER A 490 26.86 -16.66 -1.82
C SER A 490 27.39 -18.08 -1.64
N ALA A 491 28.67 -18.30 -1.94
CA ALA A 491 29.31 -19.60 -1.79
C ALA A 491 29.35 -20.07 -0.33
N LYS A 492 29.67 -19.15 0.62
CA LYS A 492 29.61 -19.42 2.08
C LYS A 492 28.20 -19.79 2.51
N ALA A 493 27.18 -19.07 2.04
CA ALA A 493 25.78 -19.36 2.36
C ALA A 493 25.37 -20.75 1.85
N TYR A 494 25.75 -21.09 0.63
CA TYR A 494 25.44 -22.39 0.02
C TYR A 494 26.09 -23.55 0.76
N ILE A 495 27.39 -23.46 1.08
CA ILE A 495 28.11 -24.49 1.86
C ILE A 495 27.48 -24.67 3.26
N ASN A 496 27.06 -23.58 3.89
CA ASN A 496 26.38 -23.65 5.20
C ASN A 496 25.04 -24.37 5.11
N ALA A 497 24.26 -24.17 4.03
CA ALA A 497 23.03 -24.91 3.77
C ALA A 497 23.28 -26.41 3.56
N ILE A 498 24.29 -26.76 2.76
CA ILE A 498 24.70 -28.16 2.52
C ILE A 498 25.20 -28.82 3.79
N ASN A 499 26.05 -28.16 4.58
CA ASN A 499 26.51 -28.68 5.88
C ASN A 499 25.32 -29.07 6.78
N ARG A 500 24.28 -28.21 6.87
CA ARG A 500 23.05 -28.51 7.62
C ARG A 500 22.29 -29.70 7.06
N MET A 501 22.18 -29.81 5.75
CA MET A 501 21.54 -30.92 5.08
C MET A 501 22.24 -32.24 5.41
N ILE A 502 23.55 -32.30 5.27
CA ILE A 502 24.37 -33.52 5.52
C ILE A 502 24.28 -33.93 7.00
N GLN A 503 24.39 -32.98 7.94
CA GLN A 503 24.31 -33.26 9.38
C GLN A 503 22.93 -33.81 9.74
N THR A 504 21.85 -33.25 9.23
CA THR A 504 20.50 -33.73 9.48
C THR A 504 20.32 -35.17 8.99
N ASN A 505 20.88 -35.50 7.82
CA ASN A 505 20.81 -36.82 7.22
C ASN A 505 21.66 -37.83 8.01
N ARG A 506 22.85 -37.48 8.48
CA ARG A 506 23.70 -38.31 9.35
C ARG A 506 23.03 -38.63 10.68
N SER A 507 22.30 -37.64 11.26
CA SER A 507 21.56 -37.85 12.53
C SER A 507 20.37 -38.79 12.41
N LYS A 508 19.76 -38.91 11.23
CA LYS A 508 18.69 -39.87 10.95
C LYS A 508 19.24 -41.29 10.70
N ALA A 509 20.41 -41.39 10.08
CA ALA A 509 21.06 -42.70 9.80
C ALA A 509 21.72 -43.36 11.02
N GLY A 510 21.99 -42.60 12.06
CA GLY A 510 22.53 -43.08 13.34
C GLY A 510 21.48 -43.45 14.40
N LYS A 511 20.19 -43.34 14.04
CA LYS A 511 19.05 -43.85 14.80
C LYS A 511 18.49 -45.09 14.11
#